data_3149d291b5107ed23e0d9e5ac3d65879
#
_entry.id   3149d291b5107ed23e0d9e5ac3d65879
#
_cell.length_a   1.000
_cell.length_b   1.000
_cell.length_c   1.000
_cell.angle_alpha   90.00
_cell.angle_beta   90.00
_cell.angle_gamma   90.00
#
_symmetry.space_group_name_H-M   'P 1'
#
loop_
_entity.id
_entity.type
_entity.pdbx_description
1 polymer ?
#
loop_
_entity_poly.entity_id
_entity_poly.type
_entity_poly.pdbx_seq_one_letter_code
_entity_poly.pdbx_strand_id
1 'polypeptide(L)'
;MSEGSLSVFEHEFWMRRCLALAERGWGKVSPNPMVGAVLVRGGVVVAEGWHAYFGGAHAERMLFEGLELGVDEDFSDCILYVSLEPCAHFGKTPPCANLILEKGVGAVVVWVLDPNPKVSGRGVEILRAAGVDVLVGVLADECRRLNGSFWVNQVLGRTAVVAKWAETGDGFMGRIAEESSRLSPTNPILSSEIELLQNDRLLISGEESGRWVHHLRSGMDAILVGVNTWNLDQPQLNVRGLEVSKQPIRIVLDRNGRGEYTLEGLSRSEGELWVIGGDLNLPELLKWLYEAHGLGVILVEGGASILQSFLDADCVDEIHILRNSQMRLESGVMSPNLDRMKLSRDADFGSDEHWVWRRDFGGIGIEKGEGLNSEFGILGKEEGDLGE
;
A
#
# COMPACT_ATOMS: atom_id res chain seq x y z
N MET A 1 34.57 -25.39 14.89
CA MET A 1 33.99 -24.10 15.28
C MET A 1 32.54 -24.21 14.87
N SER A 2 31.65 -24.27 15.83
CA SER A 2 30.20 -24.42 15.59
C SER A 2 29.73 -23.29 14.70
N GLU A 3 29.25 -23.59 13.51
CA GLU A 3 28.49 -22.68 12.66
C GLU A 3 27.26 -22.29 13.44
N GLY A 4 27.29 -21.08 14.00
CA GLY A 4 26.24 -20.57 14.85
C GLY A 4 24.95 -20.34 14.03
N SER A 5 23.82 -20.74 14.61
CA SER A 5 22.50 -20.34 14.11
C SER A 5 22.47 -18.81 13.96
N LEU A 6 21.93 -18.31 12.82
CA LEU A 6 21.74 -16.87 12.63
C LEU A 6 20.82 -16.34 13.72
N SER A 7 21.21 -15.21 14.27
CA SER A 7 20.40 -14.51 15.29
C SER A 7 19.12 -13.93 14.67
N VAL A 8 18.11 -13.69 15.49
CA VAL A 8 16.87 -12.98 15.06
C VAL A 8 17.21 -11.65 14.37
N PHE A 9 18.22 -10.92 14.85
CA PHE A 9 18.66 -9.65 14.26
C PHE A 9 19.22 -9.81 12.84
N GLU A 10 19.90 -10.92 12.53
CA GLU A 10 20.39 -11.17 11.18
C GLU A 10 19.25 -11.51 10.22
N HIS A 11 18.25 -12.27 10.68
CA HIS A 11 17.05 -12.54 9.88
C HIS A 11 16.27 -11.24 9.63
N GLU A 12 16.09 -10.38 10.62
CA GLU A 12 15.46 -9.07 10.44
C GLU A 12 16.22 -8.17 9.45
N PHE A 13 17.56 -8.17 9.49
CA PHE A 13 18.38 -7.39 8.56
C PHE A 13 18.09 -7.77 7.11
N TRP A 14 18.08 -9.06 6.78
CA TRP A 14 17.80 -9.54 5.42
C TRP A 14 16.35 -9.33 5.02
N MET A 15 15.43 -9.47 5.97
CA MET A 15 14.03 -9.16 5.71
C MET A 15 13.77 -7.68 5.42
N ARG A 16 14.43 -6.76 6.13
CA ARG A 16 14.38 -5.32 5.78
C ARG A 16 14.92 -5.06 4.38
N ARG A 17 15.91 -5.83 3.94
CA ARG A 17 16.40 -5.78 2.55
C ARG A 17 15.32 -6.23 1.56
N CYS A 18 14.59 -7.30 1.87
CA CYS A 18 13.44 -7.73 1.06
C CYS A 18 12.36 -6.65 0.96
N LEU A 19 12.05 -5.94 2.06
CA LEU A 19 11.11 -4.80 2.04
C LEU A 19 11.57 -3.71 1.09
N ALA A 20 12.81 -3.27 1.22
CA ALA A 20 13.36 -2.22 0.36
C ALA A 20 13.34 -2.61 -1.13
N LEU A 21 13.46 -3.90 -1.44
CA LEU A 21 13.29 -4.42 -2.81
C LEU A 21 11.81 -4.43 -3.21
N ALA A 22 10.91 -4.87 -2.32
CA ALA A 22 9.48 -4.91 -2.56
C ALA A 22 8.90 -3.52 -2.89
N GLU A 23 9.36 -2.47 -2.20
CA GLU A 23 8.97 -1.08 -2.44
C GLU A 23 9.25 -0.58 -3.86
N ARG A 24 10.18 -1.20 -4.60
CA ARG A 24 10.43 -0.88 -6.02
C ARG A 24 9.24 -1.21 -6.92
N GLY A 25 8.32 -2.05 -6.44
CA GLY A 25 7.03 -2.36 -7.08
C GLY A 25 5.93 -1.33 -6.84
N TRP A 26 6.19 -0.27 -6.04
CA TRP A 26 5.19 0.75 -5.70
C TRP A 26 4.55 1.35 -6.97
N GLY A 27 3.21 1.37 -7.00
CA GLY A 27 2.40 1.90 -8.10
C GLY A 27 2.47 1.10 -9.42
N LYS A 28 3.11 -0.09 -9.44
CA LYS A 28 3.30 -0.88 -10.66
C LYS A 28 2.72 -2.29 -10.58
N VAL A 29 2.53 -2.82 -9.38
CA VAL A 29 2.16 -4.23 -9.19
C VAL A 29 0.68 -4.46 -8.86
N SER A 30 -0.09 -3.44 -8.46
CA SER A 30 -1.50 -3.58 -8.11
C SER A 30 -2.31 -4.32 -9.18
N PRO A 31 -3.23 -5.23 -8.82
CA PRO A 31 -3.63 -5.63 -7.47
C PRO A 31 -2.73 -6.70 -6.81
N ASN A 32 -1.60 -7.08 -7.43
CA ASN A 32 -0.63 -8.00 -6.85
C ASN A 32 0.10 -7.35 -5.64
N PRO A 33 0.64 -8.18 -4.72
CA PRO A 33 1.45 -7.67 -3.62
C PRO A 33 2.83 -7.19 -4.09
N MET A 34 3.40 -6.24 -3.37
CA MET A 34 4.81 -5.91 -3.46
C MET A 34 5.61 -6.99 -2.74
N VAL A 35 6.48 -7.68 -3.47
CA VAL A 35 7.30 -8.77 -2.95
C VAL A 35 8.75 -8.54 -3.31
N GLY A 36 9.64 -8.76 -2.34
CA GLY A 36 11.08 -8.77 -2.52
C GLY A 36 11.68 -10.08 -2.01
N ALA A 37 12.76 -10.51 -2.64
CA ALA A 37 13.49 -11.72 -2.29
C ALA A 37 15.00 -11.48 -2.31
N VAL A 38 15.72 -12.11 -1.37
CA VAL A 38 17.19 -12.06 -1.26
C VAL A 38 17.72 -13.46 -1.00
N LEU A 39 18.67 -13.91 -1.80
CA LEU A 39 19.40 -15.15 -1.61
C LEU A 39 20.74 -14.84 -0.96
N VAL A 40 21.04 -15.51 0.15
CA VAL A 40 22.21 -15.24 0.98
C VAL A 40 23.00 -16.52 1.18
N ARG A 41 24.34 -16.45 1.01
CA ARG A 41 25.30 -17.51 1.28
C ARG A 41 26.37 -16.99 2.25
N GLY A 42 26.51 -17.59 3.41
CA GLY A 42 27.55 -17.20 4.37
C GLY A 42 27.54 -15.72 4.77
N GLY A 43 26.35 -15.09 4.84
CA GLY A 43 26.22 -13.66 5.15
C GLY A 43 26.48 -12.71 3.96
N VAL A 44 26.61 -13.23 2.74
CA VAL A 44 26.81 -12.44 1.51
C VAL A 44 25.63 -12.61 0.57
N VAL A 45 25.17 -11.52 -0.02
CA VAL A 45 24.10 -11.55 -1.04
C VAL A 45 24.61 -12.24 -2.31
N VAL A 46 23.91 -13.30 -2.72
CA VAL A 46 24.14 -14.02 -3.98
C VAL A 46 23.29 -13.44 -5.09
N ALA A 47 22.00 -13.19 -4.82
CA ALA A 47 21.06 -12.61 -5.77
C ALA A 47 19.93 -11.88 -5.06
N GLU A 48 19.29 -10.98 -5.80
CA GLU A 48 18.13 -10.21 -5.36
C GLU A 48 17.07 -10.15 -6.45
N GLY A 49 15.80 -10.08 -6.04
CA GLY A 49 14.68 -9.95 -6.95
C GLY A 49 13.49 -9.26 -6.30
N TRP A 50 12.62 -8.70 -7.11
CA TRP A 50 11.36 -8.12 -6.67
C TRP A 50 10.29 -8.28 -7.74
N HIS A 51 9.02 -8.24 -7.34
CA HIS A 51 7.93 -8.18 -8.29
C HIS A 51 7.87 -6.78 -8.90
N ALA A 52 8.25 -6.64 -10.17
CA ALA A 52 8.52 -5.34 -10.78
C ALA A 52 7.26 -4.64 -11.34
N TYR A 53 6.30 -5.43 -11.86
CA TYR A 53 5.05 -4.91 -12.44
C TYR A 53 3.99 -6.01 -12.51
N PHE A 54 2.72 -5.62 -12.56
CA PHE A 54 1.58 -6.54 -12.67
C PHE A 54 1.70 -7.44 -13.91
N GLY A 55 1.60 -8.75 -13.67
CA GLY A 55 1.74 -9.78 -14.70
C GLY A 55 3.20 -10.14 -15.06
N GLY A 56 4.17 -9.50 -14.44
CA GLY A 56 5.60 -9.85 -14.55
C GLY A 56 6.01 -11.04 -13.68
N ALA A 57 7.31 -11.34 -13.69
CA ALA A 57 7.89 -12.40 -12.87
C ALA A 57 7.71 -12.10 -11.37
N HIS A 58 7.48 -13.15 -10.56
CA HIS A 58 7.53 -13.05 -9.11
C HIS A 58 8.96 -12.79 -8.62
N ALA A 59 9.10 -12.30 -7.39
CA ALA A 59 10.40 -11.90 -6.83
C ALA A 59 11.43 -13.03 -6.86
N GLU A 60 11.03 -14.26 -6.47
CA GLU A 60 11.88 -15.44 -6.47
C GLU A 60 12.34 -15.81 -7.89
N ARG A 61 11.43 -15.76 -8.86
CA ARG A 61 11.77 -16.02 -10.27
C ARG A 61 12.73 -14.97 -10.82
N MET A 62 12.43 -13.69 -10.57
CA MET A 62 13.30 -12.59 -10.98
C MET A 62 14.71 -12.73 -10.37
N LEU A 63 14.79 -13.15 -9.09
CA LEU A 63 16.03 -13.40 -8.40
C LEU A 63 16.87 -14.49 -9.12
N PHE A 64 16.28 -15.66 -9.42
CA PHE A 64 17.00 -16.76 -10.06
C PHE A 64 17.30 -16.49 -11.55
N GLU A 65 16.43 -15.77 -12.26
CA GLU A 65 16.68 -15.36 -13.66
C GLU A 65 17.78 -14.28 -13.77
N GLY A 66 18.00 -13.51 -12.70
CA GLY A 66 19.06 -12.50 -12.61
C GLY A 66 20.43 -13.04 -12.27
N LEU A 67 20.56 -14.32 -11.95
CA LEU A 67 21.86 -14.95 -11.71
C LEU A 67 22.68 -15.01 -13.01
N GLU A 68 23.94 -14.56 -12.92
CA GLU A 68 24.85 -14.66 -14.06
C GLU A 68 25.14 -16.13 -14.41
N LEU A 69 25.21 -16.43 -15.70
CA LEU A 69 25.60 -17.76 -16.21
C LEU A 69 27.02 -18.11 -15.70
N GLY A 70 27.12 -19.19 -14.92
CA GLY A 70 28.40 -19.68 -14.37
C GLY A 70 28.50 -19.55 -12.84
N VAL A 71 27.50 -19.03 -12.17
CA VAL A 71 27.34 -19.19 -10.71
C VAL A 71 27.03 -20.66 -10.42
N ASP A 72 27.72 -21.23 -9.42
CA ASP A 72 27.54 -22.62 -8.96
C ASP A 72 26.02 -22.85 -8.69
N GLU A 73 25.42 -23.82 -9.40
CA GLU A 73 23.96 -24.04 -9.35
C GLU A 73 23.50 -24.73 -8.05
N ASP A 74 24.41 -25.03 -7.15
CA ASP A 74 24.10 -25.60 -5.83
C ASP A 74 23.81 -24.46 -4.82
N PHE A 75 22.58 -24.38 -4.35
CA PHE A 75 22.14 -23.43 -3.33
C PHE A 75 21.78 -24.09 -2.00
N SER A 76 22.26 -25.33 -1.77
CA SER A 76 21.96 -26.09 -0.54
C SER A 76 22.50 -25.45 0.74
N ASP A 77 23.52 -24.60 0.63
CA ASP A 77 24.11 -23.78 1.68
C ASP A 77 23.57 -22.33 1.74
N CYS A 78 22.57 -22.03 0.90
CA CYS A 78 21.96 -20.71 0.84
C CYS A 78 20.67 -20.62 1.65
N ILE A 79 20.37 -19.42 2.13
CA ILE A 79 19.11 -19.04 2.73
C ILE A 79 18.39 -18.06 1.79
N LEU A 80 17.16 -18.39 1.40
CA LEU A 80 16.30 -17.50 0.66
C LEU A 80 15.38 -16.74 1.63
N TYR A 81 15.45 -15.44 1.64
CA TYR A 81 14.51 -14.55 2.33
C TYR A 81 13.48 -14.05 1.34
N VAL A 82 12.21 -14.11 1.71
CA VAL A 82 11.10 -13.62 0.86
C VAL A 82 10.02 -12.96 1.71
N SER A 83 9.55 -11.80 1.27
CA SER A 83 8.62 -10.96 2.04
C SER A 83 7.17 -11.48 2.06
N LEU A 84 6.82 -12.49 1.27
CA LEU A 84 5.52 -13.15 1.24
C LEU A 84 5.72 -14.63 0.95
N GLU A 85 4.80 -15.47 1.42
CA GLU A 85 4.80 -16.90 1.15
C GLU A 85 4.97 -17.22 -0.34
N PRO A 86 5.93 -18.11 -0.72
CA PRO A 86 6.08 -18.56 -2.10
C PRO A 86 4.82 -19.23 -2.62
N CYS A 87 4.33 -18.80 -3.78
CA CYS A 87 3.08 -19.33 -4.33
C CYS A 87 3.15 -20.85 -4.59
N ALA A 88 2.00 -21.54 -4.36
CA ALA A 88 1.82 -22.98 -4.49
C ALA A 88 0.93 -23.38 -5.67
N HIS A 89 0.33 -22.43 -6.38
CA HIS A 89 -0.61 -22.70 -7.47
C HIS A 89 0.03 -22.46 -8.84
N PHE A 90 -0.37 -23.24 -9.83
CA PHE A 90 -0.01 -23.03 -11.21
C PHE A 90 -0.79 -21.85 -11.78
N GLY A 91 -0.06 -20.79 -12.13
CA GLY A 91 -0.59 -19.64 -12.85
C GLY A 91 -0.11 -19.68 -14.32
N LYS A 92 0.35 -18.55 -14.84
CA LYS A 92 1.04 -18.47 -16.13
C LYS A 92 2.42 -19.16 -16.10
N THR A 93 3.00 -19.30 -14.94
CA THR A 93 4.29 -19.94 -14.68
C THR A 93 4.14 -20.98 -13.56
N PRO A 94 5.08 -21.97 -13.45
CA PRO A 94 5.13 -22.90 -12.33
C PRO A 94 5.23 -22.15 -10.99
N PRO A 95 4.71 -22.75 -9.88
CA PRO A 95 4.76 -22.15 -8.55
C PRO A 95 6.17 -21.83 -8.09
N CYS A 96 6.34 -20.74 -7.34
CA CYS A 96 7.65 -20.38 -6.79
C CYS A 96 8.16 -21.41 -5.76
N ALA A 97 7.28 -22.06 -5.00
CA ALA A 97 7.67 -23.16 -4.12
C ALA A 97 8.38 -24.28 -4.90
N ASN A 98 7.89 -24.67 -6.08
CA ASN A 98 8.53 -25.67 -6.92
C ASN A 98 9.85 -25.18 -7.51
N LEU A 99 9.93 -23.92 -7.90
CA LEU A 99 11.19 -23.33 -8.38
C LEU A 99 12.27 -23.34 -7.30
N ILE A 100 11.93 -23.04 -6.04
CA ILE A 100 12.85 -23.07 -4.91
C ILE A 100 13.38 -24.49 -4.71
N LEU A 101 12.50 -25.51 -4.78
CA LEU A 101 12.91 -26.93 -4.72
C LEU A 101 13.81 -27.34 -5.88
N GLU A 102 13.46 -26.95 -7.11
CA GLU A 102 14.26 -27.21 -8.31
C GLU A 102 15.68 -26.63 -8.20
N LYS A 103 15.80 -25.46 -7.56
CA LYS A 103 17.09 -24.81 -7.32
C LYS A 103 17.86 -25.37 -6.13
N GLY A 104 17.28 -26.24 -5.33
CA GLY A 104 17.95 -26.89 -4.21
C GLY A 104 18.32 -25.95 -3.07
N VAL A 105 17.53 -24.92 -2.80
CA VAL A 105 17.78 -23.97 -1.70
C VAL A 105 17.66 -24.66 -0.36
N GLY A 106 18.66 -24.49 0.54
CA GLY A 106 18.74 -25.20 1.81
C GLY A 106 17.75 -24.72 2.87
N ALA A 107 17.49 -23.42 2.94
CA ALA A 107 16.56 -22.84 3.91
C ALA A 107 15.79 -21.66 3.31
N VAL A 108 14.56 -21.43 3.80
CA VAL A 108 13.71 -20.32 3.38
C VAL A 108 13.18 -19.58 4.60
N VAL A 109 13.33 -18.27 4.62
CA VAL A 109 12.72 -17.40 5.62
C VAL A 109 11.61 -16.63 4.97
N VAL A 110 10.37 -16.88 5.40
CA VAL A 110 9.15 -16.26 4.91
C VAL A 110 8.69 -15.23 5.93
N TRP A 111 8.38 -14.04 5.48
CA TRP A 111 7.92 -13.00 6.35
C TRP A 111 6.52 -13.24 6.89
N VAL A 112 5.58 -13.47 5.97
CA VAL A 112 4.17 -13.67 6.31
C VAL A 112 3.55 -14.63 5.31
N LEU A 113 2.59 -15.44 5.78
CA LEU A 113 1.80 -16.32 4.92
C LEU A 113 0.86 -15.51 4.02
N ASP A 114 0.48 -16.09 2.88
CA ASP A 114 -0.51 -15.47 2.00
C ASP A 114 -1.85 -15.27 2.75
N PRO A 115 -2.45 -14.07 2.72
CA PRO A 115 -3.71 -13.81 3.41
C PRO A 115 -4.92 -14.56 2.82
N ASN A 116 -4.80 -15.09 1.59
CA ASN A 116 -5.87 -15.86 0.97
C ASN A 116 -6.03 -17.23 1.65
N PRO A 117 -7.18 -17.51 2.31
CA PRO A 117 -7.37 -18.77 3.04
C PRO A 117 -7.23 -20.04 2.18
N LYS A 118 -7.36 -19.92 0.84
CA LYS A 118 -7.21 -21.03 -0.10
C LYS A 118 -5.75 -21.33 -0.44
N VAL A 119 -4.83 -20.44 -0.09
CA VAL A 119 -3.40 -20.52 -0.45
C VAL A 119 -2.53 -20.59 0.81
N SER A 120 -2.93 -19.90 1.86
CA SER A 120 -2.20 -19.71 3.12
C SER A 120 -1.59 -21.01 3.66
N GLY A 121 -0.28 -21.02 3.82
CA GLY A 121 0.50 -22.14 4.36
C GLY A 121 0.91 -23.21 3.33
N ARG A 122 0.28 -23.29 2.16
CA ARG A 122 0.55 -24.36 1.17
C ARG A 122 1.94 -24.31 0.58
N GLY A 123 2.46 -23.12 0.31
CA GLY A 123 3.83 -22.95 -0.18
C GLY A 123 4.84 -23.42 0.84
N VAL A 124 4.64 -23.04 2.09
CA VAL A 124 5.47 -23.48 3.24
C VAL A 124 5.36 -25.00 3.44
N GLU A 125 4.15 -25.57 3.38
CA GLU A 125 3.95 -27.03 3.50
C GLU A 125 4.70 -27.83 2.42
N ILE A 126 4.67 -27.37 1.16
CA ILE A 126 5.40 -27.99 0.04
C ILE A 126 6.89 -27.98 0.32
N LEU A 127 7.46 -26.88 0.75
CA LEU A 127 8.88 -26.74 1.04
C LEU A 127 9.29 -27.63 2.22
N ARG A 128 8.57 -27.62 3.32
CA ARG A 128 8.82 -28.46 4.52
C ARG A 128 8.70 -29.94 4.22
N ALA A 129 7.69 -30.35 3.43
CA ALA A 129 7.52 -31.75 3.03
C ALA A 129 8.65 -32.28 2.18
N ALA A 130 9.39 -31.41 1.48
CA ALA A 130 10.58 -31.75 0.71
C ALA A 130 11.88 -31.66 1.53
N GLY A 131 11.81 -31.33 2.82
CA GLY A 131 12.98 -31.27 3.71
C GLY A 131 13.69 -29.91 3.73
N VAL A 132 13.09 -28.86 3.17
CA VAL A 132 13.63 -27.48 3.27
C VAL A 132 13.29 -26.90 4.63
N ASP A 133 14.25 -26.31 5.32
CA ASP A 133 14.01 -25.59 6.56
C ASP A 133 13.26 -24.29 6.29
N VAL A 134 12.09 -24.09 6.93
CA VAL A 134 11.26 -22.89 6.70
C VAL A 134 10.93 -22.20 8.01
N LEU A 135 11.42 -20.96 8.16
CA LEU A 135 11.05 -20.03 9.23
C LEU A 135 9.98 -19.04 8.72
N VAL A 136 8.94 -18.81 9.53
CA VAL A 136 7.85 -17.87 9.19
C VAL A 136 7.68 -16.86 10.32
N GLY A 137 7.35 -15.60 9.99
CA GLY A 137 6.89 -14.60 10.95
C GLY A 137 7.89 -13.51 11.31
N VAL A 138 9.06 -13.46 10.68
CA VAL A 138 10.06 -12.39 10.92
C VAL A 138 9.52 -11.06 10.38
N LEU A 139 9.37 -10.02 11.22
CA LEU A 139 8.85 -8.68 10.88
C LEU A 139 7.46 -8.66 10.21
N ALA A 140 6.56 -9.54 10.60
CA ALA A 140 5.25 -9.73 9.94
C ALA A 140 4.41 -8.44 9.86
N ASP A 141 4.49 -7.55 10.85
CA ASP A 141 3.70 -6.31 10.88
C ASP A 141 4.18 -5.27 9.85
N GLU A 142 5.47 -5.18 9.58
CA GLU A 142 6.02 -4.30 8.56
C GLU A 142 5.56 -4.74 7.15
N CYS A 143 5.54 -6.05 6.89
CA CYS A 143 5.05 -6.59 5.61
C CYS A 143 3.58 -6.30 5.38
N ARG A 144 2.75 -6.48 6.41
CA ARG A 144 1.32 -6.16 6.32
C ARG A 144 1.10 -4.69 6.04
N ARG A 145 1.89 -3.81 6.67
CA ARG A 145 1.82 -2.37 6.40
C ARG A 145 2.14 -2.04 4.95
N LEU A 146 3.18 -2.66 4.39
CA LEU A 146 3.55 -2.45 3.00
C LEU A 146 2.47 -2.93 2.02
N ASN A 147 1.79 -4.03 2.33
CA ASN A 147 0.84 -4.71 1.46
C ASN A 147 -0.62 -4.58 1.94
N GLY A 148 -0.99 -3.54 2.70
CA GLY A 148 -2.32 -3.39 3.31
C GLY A 148 -3.47 -3.53 2.32
N SER A 149 -3.36 -2.94 1.14
CA SER A 149 -4.36 -3.06 0.07
C SER A 149 -4.53 -4.50 -0.41
N PHE A 150 -3.43 -5.24 -0.58
CA PHE A 150 -3.48 -6.66 -0.95
C PHE A 150 -4.22 -7.49 0.12
N TRP A 151 -3.99 -7.22 1.43
CA TRP A 151 -4.76 -7.87 2.51
C TRP A 151 -6.25 -7.62 2.40
N VAL A 152 -6.67 -6.35 2.18
CA VAL A 152 -8.08 -6.01 1.93
C VAL A 152 -8.64 -6.80 0.76
N ASN A 153 -7.93 -6.83 -0.36
CA ASN A 153 -8.38 -7.51 -1.57
C ASN A 153 -8.58 -9.02 -1.34
N GLN A 154 -7.64 -9.68 -0.65
CA GLN A 154 -7.71 -11.12 -0.45
C GLN A 154 -8.69 -11.54 0.66
N VAL A 155 -8.80 -10.76 1.73
CA VAL A 155 -9.64 -11.09 2.89
C VAL A 155 -11.07 -10.61 2.71
N LEU A 156 -11.27 -9.40 2.18
CA LEU A 156 -12.59 -8.77 2.06
C LEU A 156 -13.16 -8.84 0.63
N GLY A 157 -12.37 -9.24 -0.38
CA GLY A 157 -12.82 -9.39 -1.76
C GLY A 157 -13.26 -8.07 -2.41
N ARG A 158 -12.65 -6.96 -2.05
CA ARG A 158 -13.00 -5.63 -2.56
C ARG A 158 -11.77 -4.74 -2.74
N THR A 159 -11.95 -3.64 -3.46
CA THR A 159 -10.96 -2.55 -3.54
C THR A 159 -10.66 -1.99 -2.15
N ALA A 160 -9.40 -1.80 -1.85
CA ALA A 160 -8.94 -1.12 -0.63
C ALA A 160 -9.16 0.40 -0.74
N VAL A 161 -9.49 1.02 0.38
CA VAL A 161 -9.76 2.46 0.47
C VAL A 161 -8.75 3.13 1.39
N VAL A 162 -7.96 4.00 0.80
CA VAL A 162 -7.10 4.95 1.51
C VAL A 162 -7.83 6.29 1.56
N ALA A 163 -8.13 6.80 2.75
CA ALA A 163 -8.72 8.11 2.93
C ALA A 163 -7.65 9.13 3.30
N LYS A 164 -7.64 10.29 2.65
CA LYS A 164 -6.66 11.34 2.97
C LYS A 164 -7.28 12.71 2.95
N TRP A 165 -6.98 13.51 3.96
CA TRP A 165 -7.31 14.94 3.97
C TRP A 165 -6.24 15.77 4.67
N ALA A 166 -6.33 17.09 4.49
CA ALA A 166 -5.60 18.05 5.30
C ALA A 166 -6.58 18.77 6.23
N GLU A 167 -6.14 19.07 7.45
CA GLU A 167 -6.94 19.81 8.42
C GLU A 167 -6.09 20.82 9.21
N THR A 168 -6.75 21.86 9.72
CA THR A 168 -6.14 22.81 10.64
C THR A 168 -5.99 22.22 12.04
N GLY A 169 -5.24 22.87 12.91
CA GLY A 169 -5.05 22.45 14.30
C GLY A 169 -6.32 22.47 15.14
N ASP A 170 -7.41 23.08 14.67
CA ASP A 170 -8.74 23.09 15.28
C ASP A 170 -9.75 22.22 14.49
N GLY A 171 -9.29 21.39 13.52
CA GLY A 171 -10.06 20.32 12.91
C GLY A 171 -10.91 20.72 11.71
N PHE A 172 -10.56 21.77 10.98
CA PHE A 172 -11.29 22.18 9.77
C PHE A 172 -10.52 21.83 8.49
N MET A 173 -11.24 21.32 7.48
CA MET A 173 -10.71 20.99 6.15
C MET A 173 -10.78 22.15 5.15
N GLY A 174 -11.48 23.22 5.46
CA GLY A 174 -11.66 24.38 4.59
C GLY A 174 -12.70 25.35 5.11
N ARG A 175 -12.86 26.47 4.41
CA ARG A 175 -13.88 27.49 4.70
C ARG A 175 -15.25 27.08 4.16
N ILE A 176 -16.34 27.60 4.75
CA ILE A 176 -17.68 27.43 4.21
C ILE A 176 -17.87 28.42 3.04
N ALA A 177 -18.36 27.95 1.90
CA ALA A 177 -18.51 28.74 0.67
C ALA A 177 -19.39 30.01 0.82
N GLU A 178 -20.29 30.04 1.79
CA GLU A 178 -21.17 31.20 2.05
C GLU A 178 -20.44 32.43 2.61
N GLU A 179 -19.27 32.27 3.24
CA GLU A 179 -18.50 33.41 3.71
C GLU A 179 -17.73 34.10 2.57
N SER A 180 -17.43 33.39 1.49
CA SER A 180 -16.86 33.96 0.27
C SER A 180 -17.85 34.79 -0.54
N SER A 181 -19.15 34.57 -0.37
CA SER A 181 -20.23 35.27 -1.11
C SER A 181 -20.80 36.51 -0.38
N ARG A 182 -20.40 36.72 0.88
CA ARG A 182 -20.84 37.92 1.66
C ARG A 182 -20.09 39.20 1.38
N LEU A 183 -19.11 39.17 0.47
CA LEU A 183 -18.60 40.40 -0.15
C LEU A 183 -19.63 40.89 -1.15
N SER A 184 -20.59 41.67 -0.61
CA SER A 184 -21.75 42.23 -1.33
C SER A 184 -21.30 43.02 -2.57
N PRO A 185 -22.00 42.90 -3.72
CA PRO A 185 -21.64 43.55 -4.98
C PRO A 185 -22.00 45.06 -5.03
N THR A 186 -21.92 45.76 -3.92
CA THR A 186 -22.25 47.19 -3.86
C THR A 186 -21.04 48.12 -3.90
N ASN A 187 -19.83 47.59 -4.02
CA ASN A 187 -18.63 48.37 -4.33
C ASN A 187 -18.01 47.86 -5.64
N PRO A 188 -17.69 48.72 -6.62
CA PRO A 188 -16.98 48.31 -7.83
C PRO A 188 -15.53 48.03 -7.46
N ILE A 189 -15.24 46.84 -6.94
CA ILE A 189 -13.91 46.34 -6.77
C ILE A 189 -13.38 46.05 -8.18
N LEU A 190 -12.21 46.61 -8.51
CA LEU A 190 -11.53 46.39 -9.78
C LEU A 190 -11.41 44.88 -10.09
N SER A 191 -11.64 44.52 -11.35
CA SER A 191 -11.59 43.16 -11.86
C SER A 191 -10.34 42.35 -11.45
N SER A 192 -9.22 43.03 -11.17
CA SER A 192 -7.99 42.44 -10.62
C SER A 192 -8.07 41.92 -9.18
N GLU A 193 -8.97 42.49 -8.34
CA GLU A 193 -9.17 42.02 -6.98
C GLU A 193 -10.12 40.81 -6.92
N ILE A 194 -11.03 40.67 -7.89
CA ILE A 194 -11.89 39.48 -8.05
C ILE A 194 -11.07 38.29 -8.53
N GLU A 195 -10.10 38.48 -9.42
CA GLU A 195 -9.15 37.43 -9.83
C GLU A 195 -8.27 36.96 -8.67
N LEU A 196 -7.83 37.88 -7.79
CA LEU A 196 -7.08 37.52 -6.57
C LEU A 196 -7.92 36.72 -5.59
N LEU A 197 -9.21 37.02 -5.44
CA LEU A 197 -10.14 36.30 -4.55
C LEU A 197 -10.55 34.92 -5.10
N GLN A 198 -10.55 34.73 -6.42
CA GLN A 198 -10.83 33.43 -7.05
C GLN A 198 -9.62 32.48 -6.99
N ASN A 199 -8.40 33.01 -6.81
CA ASN A 199 -7.18 32.23 -6.66
C ASN A 199 -6.78 31.92 -5.20
N ASP A 200 -7.55 32.38 -4.21
CA ASP A 200 -7.22 32.23 -2.79
C ASP A 200 -7.69 30.85 -2.27
N ARG A 201 -7.18 29.76 -2.90
CA ARG A 201 -7.28 28.43 -2.33
C ARG A 201 -6.59 28.41 -0.98
N LEU A 202 -7.32 28.14 0.07
CA LEU A 202 -6.73 27.92 1.37
C LEU A 202 -5.86 26.66 1.31
N LEU A 203 -4.55 26.83 1.25
CA LEU A 203 -3.60 25.74 1.37
C LEU A 203 -3.36 25.47 2.86
N ILE A 204 -3.93 24.38 3.37
CA ILE A 204 -3.76 23.97 4.77
C ILE A 204 -2.40 23.29 4.95
N SER A 205 -2.01 22.43 4.00
CA SER A 205 -0.76 21.67 4.06
C SER A 205 0.37 22.32 3.27
N GLY A 206 1.61 22.15 3.77
CA GLY A 206 2.82 22.71 3.17
C GLY A 206 3.33 21.95 1.95
N GLU A 207 4.45 22.43 1.39
CA GLU A 207 5.03 21.87 0.16
C GLU A 207 5.56 20.44 0.36
N GLU A 208 6.15 20.11 1.51
CA GLU A 208 6.66 18.78 1.82
C GLU A 208 5.50 17.77 1.86
N SER A 209 4.40 18.12 2.52
CA SER A 209 3.16 17.36 2.50
C SER A 209 2.63 17.19 1.08
N GLY A 210 2.72 18.23 0.25
CA GLY A 210 2.33 18.18 -1.16
C GLY A 210 3.15 17.15 -1.95
N ARG A 211 4.46 17.10 -1.78
CA ARG A 211 5.33 16.09 -2.41
C ARG A 211 4.97 14.66 -1.96
N TRP A 212 4.76 14.49 -0.66
CA TRP A 212 4.33 13.21 -0.10
C TRP A 212 2.97 12.76 -0.66
N VAL A 213 1.99 13.66 -0.79
CA VAL A 213 0.68 13.37 -1.40
C VAL A 213 0.83 12.87 -2.84
N HIS A 214 1.72 13.48 -3.64
CA HIS A 214 1.98 13.00 -5.00
C HIS A 214 2.66 11.61 -5.01
N HIS A 215 3.51 11.31 -4.04
CA HIS A 215 4.05 9.97 -3.85
C HIS A 215 2.93 8.98 -3.45
N LEU A 216 2.06 9.32 -2.50
CA LEU A 216 0.91 8.49 -2.14
C LEU A 216 0.03 8.20 -3.37
N ARG A 217 -0.33 9.23 -4.14
CA ARG A 217 -1.13 9.09 -5.37
C ARG A 217 -0.49 8.16 -6.40
N SER A 218 0.84 8.14 -6.49
CA SER A 218 1.54 7.29 -7.45
C SER A 218 1.39 5.80 -7.18
N GLY A 219 0.99 5.43 -5.98
CA GLY A 219 0.68 4.05 -5.57
C GLY A 219 -0.78 3.64 -5.75
N MET A 220 -1.65 4.54 -6.18
CA MET A 220 -3.09 4.32 -6.25
C MET A 220 -3.55 3.98 -7.67
N ASP A 221 -4.51 3.06 -7.80
CA ASP A 221 -5.13 2.75 -9.09
C ASP A 221 -6.11 3.83 -9.52
N ALA A 222 -6.79 4.46 -8.55
CA ALA A 222 -7.69 5.57 -8.80
C ALA A 222 -7.70 6.59 -7.65
N ILE A 223 -8.11 7.82 -7.96
CA ILE A 223 -8.37 8.89 -6.99
C ILE A 223 -9.84 9.28 -7.10
N LEU A 224 -10.54 9.25 -5.96
CA LEU A 224 -11.98 9.46 -5.89
C LEU A 224 -12.30 10.72 -5.09
N VAL A 225 -13.22 11.54 -5.65
CA VAL A 225 -13.80 12.71 -4.98
C VAL A 225 -15.32 12.74 -5.16
N GLY A 226 -16.00 13.49 -4.30
CA GLY A 226 -17.41 13.82 -4.50
C GLY A 226 -17.60 14.97 -5.49
N VAL A 227 -18.79 15.03 -6.14
CA VAL A 227 -19.13 16.07 -7.11
C VAL A 227 -19.00 17.50 -6.58
N ASN A 228 -19.25 17.73 -5.30
CA ASN A 228 -19.09 19.08 -4.72
C ASN A 228 -17.61 19.52 -4.76
N THR A 229 -16.68 18.64 -4.38
CA THR A 229 -15.24 18.90 -4.49
C THR A 229 -14.82 19.09 -5.95
N TRP A 230 -15.37 18.26 -6.86
CA TRP A 230 -15.11 18.43 -8.29
C TRP A 230 -15.51 19.80 -8.81
N ASN A 231 -16.74 20.24 -8.53
CA ASN A 231 -17.25 21.53 -9.02
C ASN A 231 -16.56 22.75 -8.39
N LEU A 232 -16.28 22.68 -7.07
CA LEU A 232 -15.70 23.81 -6.34
C LEU A 232 -14.19 23.96 -6.60
N ASP A 233 -13.48 22.83 -6.57
CA ASP A 233 -12.01 22.86 -6.60
C ASP A 233 -11.44 22.57 -7.98
N GLN A 234 -12.21 21.98 -8.89
CA GLN A 234 -11.76 21.49 -10.19
C GLN A 234 -10.38 20.79 -10.11
N PRO A 235 -10.26 19.80 -9.22
CA PRO A 235 -8.96 19.21 -8.90
C PRO A 235 -8.45 18.37 -10.06
N GLN A 236 -7.16 18.44 -10.35
CA GLN A 236 -6.55 17.63 -11.42
C GLN A 236 -6.52 16.14 -11.10
N LEU A 237 -6.47 15.76 -9.82
CA LEU A 237 -6.44 14.37 -9.34
C LEU A 237 -5.38 13.50 -10.06
N ASN A 238 -4.20 14.06 -10.27
CA ASN A 238 -3.10 13.43 -10.98
C ASN A 238 -1.81 13.41 -10.14
N VAL A 239 -0.82 12.67 -10.62
CA VAL A 239 0.54 12.66 -10.07
C VAL A 239 1.38 13.68 -10.82
N ARG A 240 2.07 14.55 -10.09
CA ARG A 240 3.00 15.57 -10.62
C ARG A 240 4.33 15.50 -9.87
N GLY A 241 5.40 15.90 -10.56
CA GLY A 241 6.74 15.92 -9.95
C GLY A 241 7.40 14.56 -9.76
N LEU A 242 6.73 13.49 -10.17
CA LEU A 242 7.23 12.10 -10.15
C LEU A 242 6.97 11.47 -11.51
N GLU A 243 7.90 10.64 -11.95
CA GLU A 243 7.70 9.80 -13.13
C GLU A 243 6.85 8.58 -12.77
N VAL A 244 5.73 8.40 -13.47
CA VAL A 244 4.81 7.27 -13.28
C VAL A 244 4.53 6.59 -14.61
N SER A 245 4.40 5.26 -14.58
CA SER A 245 4.06 4.48 -15.77
C SER A 245 2.62 4.70 -16.25
N LYS A 246 1.72 5.06 -15.31
CA LYS A 246 0.30 5.31 -15.56
C LYS A 246 -0.21 6.32 -14.54
N GLN A 247 -1.02 7.28 -14.98
CA GLN A 247 -1.77 8.16 -14.09
C GLN A 247 -2.95 7.39 -13.47
N PRO A 248 -3.30 7.66 -12.19
CA PRO A 248 -4.46 7.07 -11.56
C PRO A 248 -5.76 7.46 -12.30
N ILE A 249 -6.73 6.55 -12.29
CA ILE A 249 -8.09 6.85 -12.78
C ILE A 249 -8.72 7.90 -11.86
N ARG A 250 -9.34 8.91 -12.44
CA ARG A 250 -10.09 9.94 -11.69
C ARG A 250 -11.54 9.48 -11.56
N ILE A 251 -12.05 9.37 -10.34
CA ILE A 251 -13.43 8.96 -10.08
C ILE A 251 -14.17 10.10 -9.41
N VAL A 252 -15.33 10.49 -10.00
CA VAL A 252 -16.24 11.45 -9.39
C VAL A 252 -17.54 10.74 -9.01
N LEU A 253 -17.90 10.75 -7.72
CA LEU A 253 -19.21 10.29 -7.28
C LEU A 253 -20.22 11.42 -7.42
N ASP A 254 -21.13 11.28 -8.39
CA ASP A 254 -22.17 12.28 -8.72
C ASP A 254 -23.56 11.66 -8.72
N ARG A 255 -24.09 11.40 -7.52
CA ARG A 255 -25.39 10.74 -7.31
C ARG A 255 -26.52 11.34 -8.16
N ASN A 256 -26.53 12.64 -8.38
CA ASN A 256 -27.66 13.38 -8.93
C ASN A 256 -27.37 14.08 -10.27
N GLY A 257 -26.24 13.81 -10.90
CA GLY A 257 -25.84 14.42 -12.18
C GLY A 257 -25.62 15.93 -12.08
N ARG A 258 -24.99 16.42 -11.00
CA ARG A 258 -24.75 17.85 -10.75
C ARG A 258 -23.35 18.32 -11.17
N GLY A 259 -22.55 17.42 -11.73
CA GLY A 259 -21.16 17.71 -12.08
C GLY A 259 -21.05 18.61 -13.30
N GLU A 260 -20.11 19.54 -13.24
CA GLU A 260 -19.71 20.37 -14.37
C GLU A 260 -18.46 19.74 -15.00
N TYR A 261 -18.65 19.06 -16.15
CA TYR A 261 -17.59 18.33 -16.83
C TYR A 261 -17.20 19.07 -18.11
N THR A 262 -16.06 19.79 -18.06
CA THR A 262 -15.52 20.51 -19.24
C THR A 262 -14.63 19.60 -20.08
N LEU A 263 -14.46 19.90 -21.39
CA LEU A 263 -13.56 19.16 -22.29
C LEU A 263 -12.09 19.21 -21.80
N GLU A 264 -11.67 20.29 -21.16
CA GLU A 264 -10.34 20.44 -20.58
C GLU A 264 -10.17 19.49 -19.37
N GLY A 265 -11.19 19.38 -18.51
CA GLY A 265 -11.20 18.43 -17.38
C GLY A 265 -11.24 16.97 -17.80
N LEU A 266 -11.55 16.67 -19.06
CA LEU A 266 -11.59 15.32 -19.63
C LEU A 266 -10.27 14.91 -20.31
N SER A 267 -9.20 15.70 -20.19
CA SER A 267 -7.92 15.39 -20.81
C SER A 267 -7.36 14.03 -20.35
N ARG A 268 -7.05 13.16 -21.32
CA ARG A 268 -6.49 11.83 -21.05
C ARG A 268 -5.07 11.87 -20.49
N SER A 269 -4.34 12.96 -20.69
CA SER A 269 -2.98 13.13 -20.13
C SER A 269 -2.97 13.13 -18.60
N GLU A 270 -4.12 13.39 -17.97
CA GLU A 270 -4.30 13.40 -16.51
C GLU A 270 -4.90 12.11 -15.95
N GLY A 271 -5.07 11.06 -16.75
CA GLY A 271 -5.76 9.81 -16.43
C GLY A 271 -7.21 9.79 -16.93
N GLU A 272 -7.82 8.59 -16.99
CA GLU A 272 -9.24 8.42 -17.33
C GLU A 272 -10.13 9.10 -16.28
N LEU A 273 -11.27 9.65 -16.72
CA LEU A 273 -12.30 10.16 -15.84
C LEU A 273 -13.54 9.25 -15.86
N TRP A 274 -13.90 8.75 -14.70
CA TRP A 274 -15.12 7.99 -14.47
C TRP A 274 -16.10 8.80 -13.63
N VAL A 275 -17.32 8.94 -14.12
CA VAL A 275 -18.41 9.57 -13.36
C VAL A 275 -19.40 8.49 -12.96
N ILE A 276 -19.54 8.28 -11.65
CA ILE A 276 -20.38 7.22 -11.11
C ILE A 276 -21.57 7.87 -10.40
N GLY A 277 -22.77 7.61 -10.92
CA GLY A 277 -24.02 8.19 -10.45
C GLY A 277 -24.97 7.17 -9.83
N GLY A 278 -26.15 7.64 -9.42
CA GLY A 278 -27.23 6.81 -8.88
C GLY A 278 -27.14 6.55 -7.37
N ASP A 279 -28.00 5.65 -6.90
CA ASP A 279 -28.04 5.28 -5.48
C ASP A 279 -26.96 4.23 -5.19
N LEU A 280 -25.84 4.68 -4.64
CA LEU A 280 -24.63 3.91 -4.50
C LEU A 280 -24.55 3.22 -3.14
N ASN A 281 -24.47 1.89 -3.17
CA ASN A 281 -24.00 1.09 -2.05
C ASN A 281 -22.46 1.02 -2.13
N LEU A 282 -21.76 1.68 -1.19
CA LEU A 282 -20.29 1.76 -1.23
C LEU A 282 -19.60 0.38 -1.15
N PRO A 283 -20.00 -0.57 -0.29
CA PRO A 283 -19.48 -1.93 -0.32
C PRO A 283 -19.60 -2.62 -1.68
N GLU A 284 -20.76 -2.51 -2.35
CA GLU A 284 -20.98 -3.11 -3.67
C GLU A 284 -20.15 -2.41 -4.76
N LEU A 285 -20.02 -1.09 -4.69
CA LEU A 285 -19.15 -0.32 -5.57
C LEU A 285 -17.71 -0.79 -5.46
N LEU A 286 -17.17 -0.92 -4.25
CA LEU A 286 -15.79 -1.37 -4.03
C LEU A 286 -15.56 -2.80 -4.50
N LYS A 287 -16.53 -3.67 -4.32
CA LYS A 287 -16.49 -5.03 -4.86
C LYS A 287 -16.47 -5.02 -6.39
N TRP A 288 -17.34 -4.24 -7.02
CA TRP A 288 -17.40 -4.09 -8.48
C TRP A 288 -16.09 -3.50 -9.06
N LEU A 289 -15.51 -2.48 -8.41
CA LEU A 289 -14.22 -1.90 -8.83
C LEU A 289 -13.10 -2.94 -8.82
N TYR A 290 -13.10 -3.84 -7.82
CA TYR A 290 -12.12 -4.92 -7.71
C TYR A 290 -12.37 -6.04 -8.73
N GLU A 291 -13.58 -6.63 -8.73
CA GLU A 291 -13.90 -7.83 -9.51
C GLU A 291 -13.99 -7.56 -11.01
N ALA A 292 -14.61 -6.43 -11.41
CA ALA A 292 -14.84 -6.11 -12.82
C ALA A 292 -13.71 -5.31 -13.46
N HIS A 293 -12.97 -4.52 -12.68
CA HIS A 293 -11.96 -3.58 -13.19
C HIS A 293 -10.54 -3.83 -12.67
N GLY A 294 -10.36 -4.73 -11.69
CA GLY A 294 -9.05 -5.06 -11.13
C GLY A 294 -8.39 -3.93 -10.36
N LEU A 295 -9.18 -2.94 -9.87
CA LEU A 295 -8.63 -1.87 -9.04
C LEU A 295 -8.38 -2.38 -7.63
N GLY A 296 -7.11 -2.55 -7.25
CA GLY A 296 -6.72 -3.05 -5.94
C GLY A 296 -6.86 -1.98 -4.85
N VAL A 297 -6.60 -0.70 -5.18
CA VAL A 297 -6.59 0.39 -4.20
C VAL A 297 -7.06 1.71 -4.79
N ILE A 298 -7.90 2.44 -4.04
CA ILE A 298 -8.30 3.81 -4.38
C ILE A 298 -7.98 4.78 -3.25
N LEU A 299 -7.65 6.01 -3.64
CA LEU A 299 -7.48 7.13 -2.72
C LEU A 299 -8.75 7.99 -2.72
N VAL A 300 -9.38 8.16 -1.57
CA VAL A 300 -10.50 9.09 -1.40
C VAL A 300 -9.95 10.41 -0.88
N GLU A 301 -9.96 11.42 -1.75
CA GLU A 301 -9.49 12.76 -1.44
C GLU A 301 -10.59 13.78 -1.54
N GLY A 302 -11.13 14.19 -0.46
CA GLY A 302 -11.94 15.35 -0.52
C GLY A 302 -13.40 15.22 -0.14
N GLY A 303 -13.95 16.38 0.20
CA GLY A 303 -15.27 16.56 0.75
C GLY A 303 -15.50 15.80 2.05
N ALA A 304 -15.61 16.47 3.18
CA ALA A 304 -15.88 15.83 4.47
C ALA A 304 -17.05 14.83 4.41
N SER A 305 -18.07 15.16 3.62
CA SER A 305 -19.28 14.35 3.43
C SER A 305 -18.99 12.98 2.77
N ILE A 306 -18.14 12.94 1.72
CA ILE A 306 -17.75 11.68 1.07
C ILE A 306 -16.89 10.84 2.01
N LEU A 307 -15.87 11.45 2.62
CA LEU A 307 -15.03 10.78 3.60
C LEU A 307 -15.86 10.17 4.74
N GLN A 308 -16.82 10.94 5.30
CA GLN A 308 -17.70 10.45 6.34
C GLN A 308 -18.58 9.28 5.86
N SER A 309 -19.08 9.33 4.62
CA SER A 309 -19.88 8.22 4.06
C SER A 309 -19.09 6.92 3.96
N PHE A 310 -17.81 6.96 3.60
CA PHE A 310 -16.93 5.78 3.58
C PHE A 310 -16.64 5.27 5.00
N LEU A 311 -16.47 6.16 5.96
CA LEU A 311 -16.27 5.81 7.38
C LEU A 311 -17.52 5.17 7.98
N ASP A 312 -18.68 5.75 7.76
CA ASP A 312 -19.98 5.26 8.26
C ASP A 312 -20.32 3.88 7.67
N ALA A 313 -19.90 3.61 6.43
CA ALA A 313 -20.06 2.31 5.77
C ALA A 313 -18.99 1.27 6.17
N ASP A 314 -18.07 1.59 7.08
CA ASP A 314 -16.91 0.76 7.44
C ASP A 314 -16.06 0.33 6.22
N CYS A 315 -15.92 1.21 5.24
CA CYS A 315 -15.23 0.96 3.99
C CYS A 315 -13.81 1.52 3.92
N VAL A 316 -13.33 2.21 4.95
CA VAL A 316 -11.97 2.77 4.99
C VAL A 316 -11.01 1.75 5.58
N ASP A 317 -9.83 1.59 4.96
CA ASP A 317 -8.80 0.64 5.36
C ASP A 317 -7.51 1.30 5.84
N GLU A 318 -7.24 2.51 5.34
CA GLU A 318 -6.13 3.34 5.79
C GLU A 318 -6.55 4.82 5.77
N ILE A 319 -6.09 5.58 6.76
CA ILE A 319 -6.35 7.02 6.87
C ILE A 319 -5.02 7.75 6.99
N HIS A 320 -4.89 8.84 6.25
CA HIS A 320 -3.80 9.79 6.35
C HIS A 320 -4.35 11.19 6.60
N ILE A 321 -3.95 11.80 7.71
CA ILE A 321 -4.30 13.18 8.06
C ILE A 321 -3.04 14.02 8.08
N LEU A 322 -3.05 15.10 7.31
CA LEU A 322 -2.02 16.12 7.35
C LEU A 322 -2.56 17.30 8.16
N ARG A 323 -2.15 17.41 9.42
CA ARG A 323 -2.64 18.43 10.34
C ARG A 323 -1.65 19.56 10.46
N ASN A 324 -2.04 20.76 10.01
CA ASN A 324 -1.28 21.97 10.28
C ASN A 324 -1.65 22.50 11.66
N SER A 325 -0.87 22.14 12.68
CA SER A 325 -1.14 22.49 14.07
C SER A 325 -1.04 24.00 14.37
N GLN A 326 -0.40 24.77 13.48
CA GLN A 326 -0.24 26.22 13.62
C GLN A 326 -1.40 27.00 13.00
N MET A 327 -2.14 26.41 12.06
CA MET A 327 -3.27 27.06 11.39
C MET A 327 -4.57 26.81 12.16
N ARG A 328 -5.39 27.86 12.30
CA ARG A 328 -6.74 27.81 12.88
C ARG A 328 -7.71 28.60 12.02
N LEU A 329 -8.93 28.09 11.89
CA LEU A 329 -9.98 28.74 11.11
C LEU A 329 -11.13 29.26 11.97
N GLU A 330 -11.29 28.78 13.22
CA GLU A 330 -12.38 29.09 14.14
C GLU A 330 -13.78 28.67 13.64
N SER A 331 -14.00 28.65 12.33
CA SER A 331 -15.21 28.16 11.64
C SER A 331 -14.85 27.59 10.27
N GLY A 332 -15.63 26.63 9.78
CA GLY A 332 -15.36 26.02 8.47
C GLY A 332 -16.03 24.67 8.30
N VAL A 333 -15.54 23.92 7.31
CA VAL A 333 -15.95 22.54 7.06
C VAL A 333 -15.20 21.64 8.03
N MET A 334 -15.89 21.04 9.00
CA MET A 334 -15.30 20.11 9.95
C MET A 334 -14.72 18.88 9.24
N SER A 335 -13.59 18.38 9.75
CA SER A 335 -13.06 17.07 9.36
C SER A 335 -14.00 15.93 9.77
N PRO A 336 -13.87 14.74 9.15
CA PRO A 336 -14.68 13.57 9.51
C PRO A 336 -14.54 13.18 10.99
N ASN A 337 -15.61 12.60 11.54
CA ASN A 337 -15.58 12.08 12.91
C ASN A 337 -14.82 10.75 12.97
N LEU A 338 -13.81 10.68 13.85
CA LEU A 338 -12.93 9.53 14.05
C LEU A 338 -13.00 8.96 15.48
N ASP A 339 -14.07 9.20 16.23
CA ASP A 339 -14.20 8.80 17.65
C ASP A 339 -13.90 7.31 17.93
N ARG A 340 -14.03 6.46 16.93
CA ARG A 340 -13.80 5.00 17.04
C ARG A 340 -12.41 4.57 16.58
N MET A 341 -11.56 5.49 16.11
CA MET A 341 -10.29 5.17 15.50
C MET A 341 -9.13 5.69 16.34
N LYS A 342 -8.15 4.83 16.60
CA LYS A 342 -6.94 5.23 17.32
C LYS A 342 -5.84 5.59 16.31
N LEU A 343 -5.70 6.88 16.05
CA LEU A 343 -4.63 7.41 15.23
C LEU A 343 -3.28 7.31 15.92
N SER A 344 -2.22 7.12 15.14
CA SER A 344 -0.83 7.28 15.55
C SER A 344 -0.15 8.36 14.72
N ARG A 345 0.73 9.15 15.34
CA ARG A 345 1.59 10.09 14.61
C ARG A 345 2.70 9.29 13.94
N ASP A 346 2.86 9.46 12.64
CA ASP A 346 3.78 8.70 11.81
C ASP A 346 5.03 9.51 11.45
N ALA A 347 4.84 10.76 11.00
CA ALA A 347 5.92 11.64 10.56
C ALA A 347 5.56 13.12 10.74
N ASP A 348 6.52 13.99 10.44
CA ASP A 348 6.33 15.42 10.30
C ASP A 348 6.84 15.88 8.93
N PHE A 349 6.03 16.72 8.26
CA PHE A 349 6.38 17.34 6.99
C PHE A 349 6.40 18.84 7.18
N GLY A 350 7.56 19.40 7.57
CA GLY A 350 7.68 20.81 7.92
C GLY A 350 6.79 21.17 9.13
N SER A 351 5.75 21.99 8.91
CA SER A 351 4.77 22.38 9.94
C SER A 351 3.60 21.41 10.10
N ASP A 352 3.51 20.41 9.22
CA ASP A 352 2.37 19.51 9.19
C ASP A 352 2.71 18.21 9.93
N GLU A 353 1.83 17.83 10.84
CA GLU A 353 1.87 16.54 11.52
C GLU A 353 1.14 15.50 10.67
N HIS A 354 1.80 14.38 10.39
CA HIS A 354 1.20 13.26 9.68
C HIS A 354 0.65 12.23 10.67
N TRP A 355 -0.66 12.04 10.67
CA TRP A 355 -1.36 11.07 11.50
C TRP A 355 -1.93 9.95 10.64
N VAL A 356 -1.82 8.69 11.12
CA VAL A 356 -2.21 7.50 10.38
C VAL A 356 -3.06 6.58 11.24
N TRP A 357 -4.04 5.96 10.60
CA TRP A 357 -4.76 4.78 11.08
C TRP A 357 -4.77 3.71 10.01
N ARG A 358 -4.69 2.44 10.41
CA ARG A 358 -4.76 1.28 9.51
C ARG A 358 -5.70 0.24 10.08
N ARG A 359 -6.46 -0.41 9.19
CA ARG A 359 -7.30 -1.55 9.55
C ARG A 359 -6.42 -2.68 10.07
N ASP A 360 -6.81 -3.24 11.21
CA ASP A 360 -6.13 -4.41 11.77
C ASP A 360 -6.81 -5.69 11.26
N PHE A 361 -6.01 -6.59 10.71
CA PHE A 361 -6.43 -7.91 10.28
C PHE A 361 -6.10 -9.01 11.30
N GLY A 362 -5.69 -8.66 12.51
CA GLY A 362 -5.33 -9.59 13.57
C GLY A 362 -4.20 -10.53 13.18
N GLY A 363 -4.34 -11.81 13.55
CA GLY A 363 -3.34 -12.86 13.28
C GLY A 363 -3.38 -13.47 11.89
N ILE A 364 -4.10 -12.91 10.91
CA ILE A 364 -4.14 -13.46 9.55
C ILE A 364 -2.74 -13.38 8.92
N GLY A 365 -2.28 -14.51 8.36
CA GLY A 365 -0.94 -14.63 7.77
C GLY A 365 0.18 -14.90 8.78
N ILE A 366 -0.12 -15.04 10.07
CA ILE A 366 0.82 -15.55 11.08
C ILE A 366 0.57 -17.05 11.25
N GLU A 367 1.65 -17.82 11.32
CA GLU A 367 1.56 -19.24 11.63
C GLU A 367 0.97 -19.42 13.04
N LYS A 368 -0.09 -20.24 13.16
CA LYS A 368 -0.66 -20.62 14.46
C LYS A 368 0.24 -21.67 15.09
N GLY A 369 1.16 -21.27 15.91
CA GLY A 369 2.00 -22.16 16.68
C GLY A 369 3.23 -21.45 17.20
N GLU A 370 3.37 -21.46 18.50
CA GLU A 370 4.51 -21.08 19.32
C GLU A 370 5.28 -19.83 18.87
N GLY A 371 5.19 -18.79 19.69
CA GLY A 371 6.04 -17.60 19.55
C GLY A 371 7.47 -18.02 19.26
N LEU A 372 8.20 -17.22 18.48
CA LEU A 372 9.61 -17.36 18.16
C LEU A 372 10.37 -17.89 19.39
N ASN A 373 10.43 -19.24 19.53
CA ASN A 373 11.31 -19.84 20.49
C ASN A 373 12.73 -19.58 19.99
N SER A 374 13.53 -19.03 20.86
CA SER A 374 14.89 -18.52 20.66
C SER A 374 15.93 -19.59 20.28
N GLU A 375 15.52 -20.74 19.80
CA GLU A 375 16.39 -21.85 19.42
C GLU A 375 16.05 -22.35 18.00
N PHE A 376 16.53 -21.63 16.99
CA PHE A 376 16.73 -22.20 15.69
C PHE A 376 18.05 -22.99 15.72
N GLY A 377 17.95 -24.26 16.10
CA GLY A 377 19.03 -25.20 15.89
C GLY A 377 19.15 -25.48 14.38
N ILE A 378 20.21 -25.05 13.73
CA ILE A 378 20.67 -25.67 12.51
C ILE A 378 20.95 -27.13 12.89
N LEU A 379 20.26 -28.08 12.27
CA LEU A 379 20.52 -29.51 12.40
C LEU A 379 21.99 -29.78 12.03
N GLY A 380 22.85 -29.78 13.05
CA GLY A 380 24.11 -30.49 12.95
C GLY A 380 23.76 -31.97 12.73
N LYS A 381 24.29 -32.56 11.66
CA LYS A 381 24.31 -34.00 11.49
C LYS A 381 24.77 -34.60 12.84
N GLU A 382 23.92 -35.42 13.46
CA GLU A 382 24.35 -36.32 14.51
C GLU A 382 25.48 -37.18 13.91
N GLU A 383 26.73 -36.92 14.32
CA GLU A 383 27.81 -37.90 14.16
C GLU A 383 27.40 -39.14 14.94
N GLY A 384 27.09 -40.17 14.19
CA GLY A 384 26.82 -41.49 14.76
C GLY A 384 27.94 -41.89 15.68
N ASP A 385 27.59 -42.14 16.92
CA ASP A 385 28.39 -42.77 17.95
C ASP A 385 28.88 -44.14 17.42
N LEU A 386 30.13 -44.21 16.98
CA LEU A 386 30.86 -45.46 16.80
C LEU A 386 31.45 -45.80 18.16
N GLY A 387 30.63 -46.44 19.01
CA GLY A 387 31.13 -47.19 20.15
C GLY A 387 31.97 -48.40 19.68
N GLU A 388 33.13 -48.51 20.29
CA GLU A 388 34.08 -49.61 20.40
C GLU A 388 34.09 -50.71 19.33
#